data_090ec64e5354520d3c2093e80f72ee8c
#
_entry.id   090ec64e5354520d3c2093e80f72ee8c
#
_cell.length_a   1.000
_cell.length_b   1.000
_cell.length_c   1.000
_cell.angle_alpha   90.00
_cell.angle_beta   90.00
_cell.angle_gamma   90.00
#
_symmetry.space_group_name_H-M   'P 1'
#
loop_
_entity.id
_entity.type
_entity.pdbx_description
1 polymer ?
#
loop_
_entity_poly.entity_id
_entity_poly.type
_entity_poly.pdbx_seq_one_letter_code
_entity_poly.pdbx_strand_id
1 'polypeptide(L)' 'MTNKELIRELQAYPDDAIVQINSPKHDKGSEDISHLIIEDEYNNSDLATCVGKIYIDLIGE' A
#
# COMPACT_ATOMS: atom_id res chain seq x y z
N MET A 1 -10.30 6.28 2.90
CA MET A 1 -10.50 5.43 1.71
C MET A 1 -11.59 4.41 1.98
N THR A 2 -12.54 4.29 1.08
CA THR A 2 -13.61 3.30 1.23
C THR A 2 -13.14 1.93 0.75
N ASN A 3 -13.91 0.90 1.11
CA ASN A 3 -13.62 -0.45 0.66
C ASN A 3 -13.59 -0.56 -0.86
N LYS A 4 -14.51 0.11 -1.52
CA LYS A 4 -14.59 0.11 -2.99
C LYS A 4 -13.35 0.75 -3.61
N GLU A 5 -12.88 1.84 -3.02
CA GLU A 5 -11.68 2.51 -3.49
C GLU A 5 -10.44 1.64 -3.29
N LEU A 6 -10.35 0.98 -2.12
CA LEU A 6 -9.23 0.10 -1.82
C LEU A 6 -9.17 -1.09 -2.79
N ILE A 7 -10.31 -1.70 -3.06
CA ILE A 7 -10.35 -2.83 -3.99
C ILE A 7 -9.86 -2.41 -5.38
N ARG A 8 -10.30 -1.25 -5.84
CA ARG A 8 -9.89 -0.72 -7.14
C ARG A 8 -8.39 -0.47 -7.20
N GLU A 9 -7.83 0.10 -6.14
CA GLU A 9 -6.40 0.37 -6.08
C GLU A 9 -5.59 -0.93 -6.08
N LEU A 10 -6.01 -1.91 -5.27
CA LEU A 10 -5.29 -3.17 -5.15
C LEU A 10 -5.31 -3.99 -6.43
N GLN A 11 -6.34 -3.86 -7.24
CA GLN A 11 -6.44 -4.59 -8.51
C GLN A 11 -5.37 -4.17 -9.52
N ALA A 12 -4.77 -3.00 -9.34
CA ALA A 12 -3.71 -2.52 -10.22
C ALA A 12 -2.36 -3.19 -9.94
N TYR A 13 -2.25 -3.95 -8.85
CA TYR A 13 -0.99 -4.52 -8.40
C TYR A 13 -1.01 -6.05 -8.47
N PRO A 14 0.17 -6.71 -8.45
CA PRO A 14 0.23 -8.18 -8.51
C PRO A 14 -0.47 -8.83 -7.32
N ASP A 15 -1.02 -10.02 -7.56
CA ASP A 15 -1.73 -10.77 -6.52
C ASP A 15 -0.84 -11.16 -5.35
N ASP A 16 0.46 -11.32 -5.60
CA ASP A 16 1.41 -11.73 -4.56
C ASP A 16 2.11 -10.56 -3.88
N ALA A 17 1.69 -9.33 -4.16
CA ALA A 17 2.23 -8.16 -3.47
C ALA A 17 1.85 -8.22 -1.98
N ILE A 18 2.78 -7.80 -1.14
CA ILE A 18 2.61 -7.85 0.31
C ILE A 18 2.01 -6.55 0.80
N VAL A 19 0.88 -6.64 1.49
CA VAL A 19 0.20 -5.44 2.01
C VAL A 19 0.67 -5.19 3.44
N GLN A 20 1.09 -3.96 3.71
CA GLN A 20 1.59 -3.54 5.00
C GLN A 20 0.86 -2.29 5.47
N ILE A 21 0.85 -2.07 6.77
CA ILE A 21 0.30 -0.85 7.36
C ILE A 21 1.47 0.03 7.76
N ASN A 22 1.43 1.27 7.30
CA ASN A 22 2.45 2.26 7.64
C ASN A 22 1.74 3.53 8.11
N SER A 23 1.35 3.53 9.38
CA SER A 23 0.65 4.65 9.98
C SER A 23 1.36 5.08 11.26
N PRO A 24 1.72 6.35 11.40
CA PRO A 24 2.40 6.82 12.61
C PRO A 24 1.48 6.94 13.83
N LYS A 25 0.18 6.77 13.64
CA LYS A 25 -0.80 6.95 14.71
C LYS A 25 -1.62 5.71 15.00
N HIS A 26 -1.10 4.55 14.68
CA HIS A 26 -1.84 3.30 14.82
C HIS A 26 -2.21 2.97 16.27
N ASP A 27 -1.54 3.57 17.23
CA ASP A 27 -1.79 3.34 18.65
C ASP A 27 -3.08 4.00 19.14
N LYS A 28 -3.72 4.81 18.34
CA LYS A 28 -4.94 5.53 18.72
C LYS A 28 -6.23 4.86 18.25
N GLY A 29 -6.13 3.63 17.77
CA GLY A 29 -7.28 2.89 17.30
C GLY A 29 -7.43 3.00 15.80
N SER A 30 -8.69 3.04 15.33
CA SER A 30 -8.92 3.02 13.89
C SER A 30 -8.62 4.37 13.24
N GLU A 31 -8.00 4.31 12.09
CA GLU A 31 -7.67 5.47 11.28
C GLU A 31 -8.10 5.21 9.85
N ASP A 32 -8.47 6.25 9.15
CA ASP A 32 -8.80 6.13 7.74
C ASP A 32 -7.51 6.04 6.93
N ILE A 33 -7.53 5.17 5.93
CA ILE A 33 -6.44 5.07 4.97
C ILE A 33 -6.60 6.20 3.97
N SER A 34 -5.57 7.02 3.81
CA SER A 34 -5.63 8.14 2.89
C SER A 34 -5.16 7.76 1.49
N HIS A 35 -4.13 6.95 1.38
CA HIS A 35 -3.60 6.52 0.09
C HIS A 35 -2.70 5.29 0.25
N LEU A 36 -2.25 4.76 -0.88
CA LEU A 36 -1.33 3.64 -0.93
C LEU A 36 -0.02 4.09 -1.55
N ILE A 37 1.08 3.50 -1.09
CA ILE A 37 2.39 3.67 -1.70
C ILE A 37 2.91 2.28 -2.01
N ILE A 38 3.54 2.11 -3.17
CA ILE A 38 4.19 0.84 -3.51
C ILE A 38 5.69 1.03 -3.51
N GLU A 39 6.40 -0.02 -3.16
CA GLU A 39 7.86 -0.07 -3.31
C GLU A 39 8.32 -1.52 -3.43
N ASP A 40 9.47 -1.69 -4.08
CA ASP A 40 10.08 -3.02 -4.19
C ASP A 40 11.23 -3.15 -3.18
N GLU A 41 11.99 -4.24 -3.30
CA GLU A 41 13.12 -4.49 -2.42
C GLU A 41 14.26 -3.47 -2.58
N TYR A 42 14.23 -2.69 -3.64
CA TYR A 42 15.26 -1.72 -3.99
C TYR A 42 14.77 -0.28 -3.87
N ASN A 43 13.66 -0.09 -3.17
CA ASN A 43 13.06 1.24 -2.92
C ASN A 43 12.54 1.95 -4.17
N ASN A 44 12.21 1.19 -5.21
CA ASN A 44 11.54 1.75 -6.37
C ASN A 44 10.06 1.93 -6.05
N SER A 45 9.51 3.09 -6.35
CA SER A 45 8.12 3.42 -6.08
C SER A 45 7.23 3.40 -7.32
N ASP A 46 7.80 3.08 -8.47
CA ASP A 46 7.08 3.04 -9.74
C ASP A 46 6.90 1.57 -10.12
N LEU A 47 5.64 1.15 -10.28
CA LEU A 47 5.33 -0.23 -10.61
C LEU A 47 6.05 -0.69 -11.89
N ALA A 48 6.24 0.20 -12.84
CA ALA A 48 6.91 -0.13 -14.10
C ALA A 48 8.38 -0.50 -13.91
N THR A 49 9.01 -0.03 -12.83
CA THR A 49 10.42 -0.29 -12.54
C THR A 49 10.63 -1.25 -11.37
N CYS A 50 9.57 -1.67 -10.71
CA CYS A 50 9.67 -2.59 -9.58
C CYS A 50 10.16 -3.97 -10.03
N VAL A 51 11.03 -4.57 -9.22
CA VAL A 51 11.62 -5.89 -9.47
C VAL A 51 11.51 -6.73 -8.21
N GLY A 52 11.19 -8.00 -8.38
CA GLY A 52 11.10 -8.91 -7.24
C GLY A 52 9.83 -8.69 -6.44
N LYS A 53 9.95 -8.77 -5.11
CA LYS A 53 8.80 -8.57 -4.23
C LYS A 53 8.33 -7.14 -4.23
N ILE A 54 7.02 -6.97 -4.27
CA ILE A 54 6.39 -5.65 -4.23
C ILE A 54 5.63 -5.52 -2.92
N TYR A 55 5.82 -4.40 -2.24
CA TYR A 55 5.15 -4.09 -0.99
C TYR A 55 4.18 -2.94 -1.20
N ILE A 56 2.97 -3.11 -0.70
CA ILE A 56 1.94 -2.08 -0.75
C ILE A 56 1.77 -1.54 0.67
N ASP A 57 2.11 -0.27 0.86
CA ASP A 57 2.00 0.37 2.18
C ASP A 57 0.70 1.14 2.25
N LEU A 58 -0.12 0.82 3.25
CA LEU A 58 -1.33 1.55 3.53
C LEU A 58 -0.99 2.73 4.43
N ILE A 59 -1.19 3.94 3.93
CA ILE A 59 -0.83 5.15 4.66
C ILE A 59 -2.06 5.73 5.31
N GLY A 60 -2.05 5.81 6.64
CA GLY A 60 -3.12 6.43 7.42
C GLY A 60 -2.86 7.90 7.67
N GLU A 61 -3.90 8.62 8.05
CA GLU A 61 -3.79 10.02 8.42
C GLU A 61 -3.45 10.22 9.89
#